data_5ab297d863b6741d816f6254bb183ad0
#
_entry.id   5ab297d863b6741d816f6254bb183ad0
#
_cell.length_a   1.000
_cell.length_b   1.000
_cell.length_c   1.000
_cell.angle_alpha   90.00
_cell.angle_beta   90.00
_cell.angle_gamma   90.00
#
_symmetry.space_group_name_H-M   'P 1'
#
loop_
_entity.id
_entity.type
_entity.pdbx_description
1 polymer ?
#
loop_
_entity_poly.entity_id
_entity_poly.type
_entity_poly.pdbx_seq_one_letter_code
_entity_poly.pdbx_strand_id
1 'polypeptide(L)'
;MPKHFNRHTEKSKRRQLRRDQTLAEELVWRFLRNRRTKNFKFRRQYSVDKFVIDFYSPELKIAVEIDGDIHDLPTQKEHDITRQKYLESFGIKFIRIRNEELFANTDKAFEKIEEMIKVSKHS
;
A
#
# COMPACT_ATOMS: atom_id res chain seq x y z
N MET A 1 12.48 3.34 -35.13
CA MET A 1 11.51 3.88 -34.25
C MET A 1 12.08 4.94 -33.35
N PRO A 2 11.50 6.03 -33.34
CA PRO A 2 12.03 7.13 -32.56
C PRO A 2 11.94 6.83 -31.06
N LYS A 3 13.07 6.73 -30.43
CA LYS A 3 13.15 6.60 -28.99
C LYS A 3 12.49 7.78 -28.29
N HIS A 4 12.50 8.94 -28.95
CA HIS A 4 11.85 10.13 -28.40
C HIS A 4 10.36 9.94 -28.20
N PHE A 5 9.73 9.28 -29.14
CA PHE A 5 8.30 9.02 -29.08
C PHE A 5 7.97 8.13 -27.89
N ASN A 6 8.77 7.08 -27.70
CA ASN A 6 8.60 6.18 -26.57
C ASN A 6 8.81 6.88 -25.23
N ARG A 7 9.83 7.73 -25.15
CA ARG A 7 10.11 8.50 -23.94
C ARG A 7 8.93 9.36 -23.53
N HIS A 8 8.33 10.01 -24.51
CA HIS A 8 7.20 10.92 -24.24
C HIS A 8 6.03 10.13 -23.70
N THR A 9 5.73 8.99 -24.31
CA THR A 9 4.65 8.12 -23.86
C THR A 9 4.92 7.57 -22.45
N GLU A 10 6.14 7.14 -22.20
CA GLU A 10 6.51 6.62 -20.89
C GLU A 10 6.40 7.67 -19.80
N LYS A 11 6.79 8.90 -20.13
CA LYS A 11 6.70 10.00 -19.18
C LYS A 11 5.27 10.28 -18.79
N SER A 12 4.36 10.27 -19.77
CA SER A 12 2.94 10.47 -19.53
C SER A 12 2.35 9.36 -18.66
N LYS A 13 2.73 8.12 -18.96
CA LYS A 13 2.30 6.97 -18.16
C LYS A 13 2.79 7.07 -16.72
N ARG A 14 4.04 7.45 -16.52
CA ARG A 14 4.58 7.60 -15.16
C ARG A 14 3.87 8.68 -14.38
N ARG A 15 3.50 9.79 -15.04
CA ARG A 15 2.73 10.84 -14.39
C ARG A 15 1.36 10.33 -13.95
N GLN A 16 0.71 9.59 -14.83
CA GLN A 16 -0.60 9.04 -14.52
C GLN A 16 -0.53 8.05 -13.36
N LEU A 17 0.47 7.18 -13.37
CA LEU A 17 0.66 6.20 -12.29
C LEU A 17 0.91 6.88 -10.95
N ARG A 18 1.72 7.95 -10.95
CA ARG A 18 1.96 8.70 -9.71
C ARG A 18 0.72 9.40 -9.21
N ARG A 19 -0.09 9.91 -10.12
CA ARG A 19 -1.34 10.57 -9.76
C ARG A 19 -2.31 9.58 -9.16
N ASP A 20 -2.45 8.41 -9.78
CA ASP A 20 -3.32 7.36 -9.27
C ASP A 20 -2.85 6.87 -7.90
N GLN A 21 -1.55 6.71 -7.73
CA GLN A 21 -0.98 6.30 -6.46
C GLN A 21 -1.28 7.33 -5.37
N THR A 22 -1.14 8.61 -5.69
CA THR A 22 -1.41 9.68 -4.73
C THR A 22 -2.88 9.71 -4.33
N LEU A 23 -3.79 9.53 -5.29
CA LEU A 23 -5.22 9.49 -5.00
C LEU A 23 -5.58 8.28 -4.14
N ALA A 24 -5.00 7.13 -4.46
CA ALA A 24 -5.23 5.91 -3.69
C ALA A 24 -4.75 6.07 -2.25
N GLU A 25 -3.55 6.63 -2.07
CA GLU A 25 -3.01 6.87 -0.74
C GLU A 25 -3.89 7.82 0.07
N GLU A 26 -4.40 8.86 -0.58
CA GLU A 26 -5.27 9.83 0.09
C GLU A 26 -6.58 9.19 0.53
N LEU A 27 -7.17 8.35 -0.31
CA LEU A 27 -8.40 7.65 0.04
C LEU A 27 -8.21 6.73 1.23
N VAL A 28 -7.14 5.95 1.22
CA VAL A 28 -6.85 5.02 2.31
C VAL A 28 -6.52 5.78 3.59
N TRP A 29 -5.76 6.86 3.48
CA TRP A 29 -5.41 7.67 4.65
C TRP A 29 -6.65 8.27 5.31
N ARG A 30 -7.58 8.78 4.53
CA ARG A 30 -8.84 9.30 5.08
C ARG A 30 -9.61 8.25 5.84
N PHE A 31 -9.61 7.03 5.32
CA PHE A 31 -10.27 5.92 5.99
C PHE A 31 -9.56 5.57 7.30
N LEU A 32 -8.23 5.46 7.25
CA LEU A 32 -7.45 5.03 8.41
C LEU A 32 -7.41 6.07 9.52
N ARG A 33 -7.38 7.35 9.17
CA ARG A 33 -7.32 8.42 10.17
C ARG A 33 -8.68 8.73 10.79
N ASN A 34 -9.75 8.34 10.12
CA ASN A 34 -11.09 8.47 10.67
C ASN A 34 -11.34 7.30 11.61
N ARG A 35 -12.15 7.50 12.61
CA ARG A 35 -12.40 6.51 13.65
C ARG A 35 -13.06 5.21 13.21
N ARG A 36 -13.17 4.99 11.92
CA ARG A 36 -13.63 3.72 11.37
C ARG A 36 -12.74 2.56 11.76
N THR A 37 -11.50 2.84 12.13
CA THR A 37 -10.55 1.84 12.58
C THR A 37 -10.63 1.60 14.09
N LYS A 38 -11.73 1.98 14.73
CA LYS A 38 -12.04 1.69 16.13
C LYS A 38 -10.94 2.10 17.10
N ASN A 39 -10.49 3.33 16.96
CA ASN A 39 -9.51 3.96 17.85
C ASN A 39 -8.08 3.46 17.75
N PHE A 40 -7.78 2.64 16.76
CA PHE A 40 -6.40 2.25 16.52
C PHE A 40 -5.74 3.29 15.64
N LYS A 41 -4.56 3.71 16.03
CA LYS A 41 -3.85 4.75 15.34
C LYS A 41 -2.98 4.19 14.23
N PHE A 42 -3.15 4.74 13.03
CA PHE A 42 -2.28 4.43 11.91
C PHE A 42 -1.39 5.63 11.60
N ARG A 43 -0.15 5.35 11.23
CA ARG A 43 0.80 6.36 10.79
C ARG A 43 1.15 6.11 9.35
N ARG A 44 1.32 7.15 8.58
CA ARG A 44 1.71 7.00 7.18
C ARG A 44 3.20 7.21 7.02
N GLN A 45 3.76 6.57 5.99
CA GLN A 45 5.19 6.63 5.69
C GLN A 45 6.03 6.29 6.90
N TYR A 46 5.74 5.16 7.50
CA TYR A 46 6.39 4.70 8.72
C TYR A 46 7.66 3.94 8.38
N SER A 47 8.77 4.34 8.99
CA SER A 47 10.06 3.71 8.71
C SER A 47 10.37 2.59 9.67
N VAL A 48 10.78 1.45 9.13
CA VAL A 48 11.34 0.34 9.91
C VAL A 48 12.68 0.03 9.27
N ASP A 49 13.74 0.35 9.97
CA ASP A 49 15.10 0.29 9.44
C ASP A 49 15.19 1.12 8.14
N LYS A 50 15.63 0.52 7.05
CA LYS A 50 15.76 1.22 5.77
C LYS A 50 14.48 1.17 4.93
N PHE A 51 13.46 0.48 5.42
CA PHE A 51 12.22 0.33 4.67
C PHE A 51 11.16 1.31 5.14
N VAL A 52 10.29 1.71 4.21
CA VAL A 52 9.17 2.60 4.52
C VAL A 52 7.88 1.86 4.22
N ILE A 53 6.96 1.88 5.19
CA ILE A 53 5.64 1.28 5.06
C ILE A 53 4.64 2.39 4.80
N ASP A 54 3.74 2.19 3.85
CA ASP A 54 2.77 3.24 3.49
C ASP A 54 1.92 3.66 4.68
N PHE A 55 1.27 2.70 5.34
CA PHE A 55 0.46 2.95 6.54
C PHE A 55 0.70 1.85 7.54
N TYR A 56 0.94 2.21 8.78
CA TYR A 56 1.28 1.22 9.79
C TYR A 56 0.66 1.56 11.15
N SER A 57 0.09 0.54 11.78
CA SER A 57 -0.38 0.63 13.15
C SER A 57 0.58 -0.12 14.07
N PRO A 58 1.38 0.58 14.88
CA PRO A 58 2.30 -0.09 15.79
C PRO A 58 1.58 -0.97 16.81
N GLU A 59 0.42 -0.55 17.24
CA GLU A 59 -0.36 -1.28 18.24
C GLU A 59 -0.85 -2.62 17.72
N LEU A 60 -1.37 -2.64 16.48
CA LEU A 60 -1.89 -3.85 15.87
C LEU A 60 -0.85 -4.63 15.09
N LYS A 61 0.27 -3.99 14.78
CA LYS A 61 1.31 -4.51 13.88
C LYS A 61 0.75 -4.85 12.51
N ILE A 62 -0.12 -3.99 12.01
CA ILE A 62 -0.71 -4.12 10.68
C ILE A 62 -0.13 -3.06 9.76
N ALA A 63 0.36 -3.50 8.62
CA ALA A 63 0.84 -2.64 7.56
C ALA A 63 -0.15 -2.69 6.41
N VAL A 64 -0.58 -1.52 5.94
CA VAL A 64 -1.42 -1.41 4.76
C VAL A 64 -0.58 -0.80 3.67
N GLU A 65 -0.48 -1.49 2.54
CA GLU A 65 0.29 -1.01 1.41
C GLU A 65 -0.56 -0.96 0.16
N ILE A 66 -0.36 0.08 -0.62
CA ILE A 66 -1.10 0.27 -1.85
C ILE A 66 -0.14 -0.03 -3.00
N ASP A 67 -0.47 -1.06 -3.77
CA ASP A 67 0.36 -1.47 -4.88
C ASP A 67 -0.12 -0.79 -6.15
N GLY A 68 0.79 -0.06 -6.77
CA GLY A 68 0.55 0.49 -8.09
C GLY A 68 0.69 -0.58 -9.13
N ASP A 69 0.41 -0.17 -10.34
CA ASP A 69 0.34 -1.06 -11.49
C ASP A 69 1.67 -1.53 -11.97
N ILE A 70 2.69 -1.35 -11.21
CA ILE A 70 3.97 -1.40 -11.78
C ILE A 70 4.64 -2.64 -11.36
N HIS A 71 5.24 -3.30 -12.22
CA HIS A 71 6.45 -3.99 -11.90
C HIS A 71 6.36 -5.45 -11.87
N ASP A 72 6.38 -5.89 -13.06
CA ASP A 72 6.65 -7.28 -13.31
C ASP A 72 8.12 -7.55 -13.52
N LEU A 73 9.00 -6.61 -13.15
CA LEU A 73 10.42 -6.87 -13.25
C LEU A 73 10.85 -7.86 -12.19
N PRO A 74 11.49 -8.97 -12.56
CA PRO A 74 11.88 -10.00 -11.59
C PRO A 74 12.71 -9.49 -10.43
N THR A 75 13.62 -8.56 -10.70
CA THR A 75 14.48 -7.98 -9.67
C THR A 75 13.68 -7.23 -8.61
N GLN A 76 12.67 -6.50 -9.04
CA GLN A 76 11.82 -5.77 -8.10
C GLN A 76 10.94 -6.68 -7.29
N LYS A 77 10.45 -7.76 -7.90
CA LYS A 77 9.69 -8.76 -7.16
C LYS A 77 10.53 -9.41 -6.08
N GLU A 78 11.77 -9.72 -6.38
CA GLU A 78 12.69 -10.30 -5.41
C GLU A 78 12.94 -9.35 -4.25
N HIS A 79 13.20 -8.09 -4.54
CA HIS A 79 13.40 -7.07 -3.51
C HIS A 79 12.16 -6.92 -2.64
N ASP A 80 10.99 -6.92 -3.26
CA ASP A 80 9.75 -6.76 -2.52
C ASP A 80 9.48 -7.97 -1.62
N ILE A 81 9.73 -9.17 -2.09
CA ILE A 81 9.57 -10.38 -1.30
C ILE A 81 10.53 -10.38 -0.12
N THR A 82 11.79 -10.02 -0.36
CA THR A 82 12.80 -9.95 0.68
C THR A 82 12.43 -8.92 1.73
N ARG A 83 12.00 -7.74 1.30
CA ARG A 83 11.53 -6.67 2.16
C ARG A 83 10.37 -7.15 3.04
N GLN A 84 9.37 -7.75 2.43
CA GLN A 84 8.19 -8.20 3.16
C GLN A 84 8.53 -9.29 4.17
N LYS A 85 9.33 -10.27 3.78
CA LYS A 85 9.76 -11.32 4.71
C LYS A 85 10.51 -10.74 5.90
N TYR A 86 11.38 -9.77 5.64
CA TYR A 86 12.12 -9.13 6.70
C TYR A 86 11.19 -8.43 7.69
N LEU A 87 10.23 -7.68 7.16
CA LEU A 87 9.28 -6.96 8.00
C LEU A 87 8.34 -7.91 8.73
N GLU A 88 7.93 -8.99 8.07
CA GLU A 88 7.09 -10.00 8.71
C GLU A 88 7.80 -10.69 9.87
N SER A 89 9.12 -10.74 9.84
CA SER A 89 9.87 -11.34 10.94
C SER A 89 9.70 -10.58 12.25
N PHE A 90 9.25 -9.33 12.20
CA PHE A 90 8.93 -8.54 13.39
C PHE A 90 7.48 -8.72 13.84
N GLY A 91 6.75 -9.62 13.20
CA GLY A 91 5.34 -9.84 13.53
C GLY A 91 4.39 -8.93 12.79
N ILE A 92 4.87 -8.21 11.80
CA ILE A 92 4.03 -7.29 11.02
C ILE A 92 3.18 -8.08 10.02
N LYS A 93 1.88 -7.81 10.03
CA LYS A 93 0.94 -8.41 9.09
C LYS A 93 0.63 -7.41 7.98
N PHE A 94 0.64 -7.88 6.74
CA PHE A 94 0.46 -7.01 5.58
C PHE A 94 -0.92 -7.15 4.97
N ILE A 95 -1.51 -6.01 4.63
CA ILE A 95 -2.68 -5.93 3.77
C ILE A 95 -2.23 -5.18 2.53
N ARG A 96 -2.29 -5.83 1.37
CA ARG A 96 -1.93 -5.17 0.12
C ARG A 96 -3.18 -4.94 -0.70
N ILE A 97 -3.34 -3.72 -1.16
CA ILE A 97 -4.49 -3.31 -1.96
C ILE A 97 -3.97 -2.69 -3.24
N ARG A 98 -4.45 -3.19 -4.37
CA ARG A 98 -4.05 -2.63 -5.66
C ARG A 98 -4.88 -1.39 -5.95
N ASN A 99 -4.27 -0.43 -6.65
CA ASN A 99 -4.96 0.80 -7.02
C ASN A 99 -6.28 0.51 -7.73
N GLU A 100 -6.25 -0.38 -8.71
CA GLU A 100 -7.44 -0.72 -9.48
C GLU A 100 -8.53 -1.37 -8.63
N GLU A 101 -8.13 -2.19 -7.67
CA GLU A 101 -9.05 -2.82 -6.73
C GLU A 101 -9.74 -1.76 -5.88
N LEU A 102 -8.97 -0.81 -5.39
CA LEU A 102 -9.48 0.27 -4.56
C LEU A 102 -10.46 1.16 -5.33
N PHE A 103 -10.10 1.56 -6.55
CA PHE A 103 -10.95 2.43 -7.35
C PHE A 103 -12.20 1.72 -7.88
N ALA A 104 -12.09 0.42 -8.13
CA ALA A 104 -13.22 -0.35 -8.64
C ALA A 104 -14.30 -0.55 -7.58
N ASN A 105 -13.88 -0.79 -6.33
CA ASN A 105 -14.81 -0.97 -5.23
C ASN A 105 -14.16 -0.56 -3.91
N THR A 106 -14.26 0.71 -3.61
CA THR A 106 -13.63 1.31 -2.43
C THR A 106 -14.13 0.68 -1.14
N ASP A 107 -15.43 0.44 -1.03
CA ASP A 107 -16.02 -0.12 0.17
C ASP A 107 -15.50 -1.52 0.46
N LYS A 108 -15.36 -2.32 -0.59
CA LYS A 108 -14.84 -3.68 -0.44
C LYS A 108 -13.39 -3.69 0.03
N ALA A 109 -12.59 -2.76 -0.51
CA ALA A 109 -11.20 -2.63 -0.08
C ALA A 109 -11.13 -2.24 1.40
N PHE A 110 -11.98 -1.33 1.83
CA PHE A 110 -12.02 -0.90 3.23
C PHE A 110 -12.52 -2.01 4.14
N GLU A 111 -13.46 -2.83 3.70
CA GLU A 111 -13.91 -3.99 4.45
C GLU A 111 -12.78 -4.97 4.71
N LYS A 112 -11.91 -5.13 3.72
CA LYS A 112 -10.73 -6.00 3.85
C LYS A 112 -9.83 -5.51 4.98
N ILE A 113 -9.63 -4.21 5.09
CA ILE A 113 -8.85 -3.62 6.17
C ILE A 113 -9.55 -3.82 7.51
N GLU A 114 -10.84 -3.53 7.58
CA GLU A 114 -11.61 -3.68 8.81
C GLU A 114 -11.60 -5.12 9.32
N GLU A 115 -11.71 -6.07 8.41
CA GLU A 115 -11.71 -7.48 8.78
C GLU A 115 -10.38 -7.89 9.39
N MET A 116 -9.28 -7.44 8.81
CA MET A 116 -7.96 -7.73 9.35
C MET A 116 -7.79 -7.12 10.75
N ILE A 117 -8.31 -5.93 10.96
CA ILE A 117 -8.26 -5.27 12.26
C ILE A 117 -9.03 -6.07 13.30
N LYS A 118 -10.22 -6.55 12.95
CA LYS A 118 -11.01 -7.38 13.84
C LYS A 118 -10.29 -8.66 14.24
N VAL A 119 -9.72 -9.34 13.25
CA VAL A 119 -9.00 -10.58 13.50
C VAL A 119 -7.80 -10.34 14.41
N SER A 120 -7.04 -9.27 14.14
CA SER A 120 -5.87 -8.94 14.93
C SER A 120 -6.22 -8.54 16.36
N LYS A 121 -7.36 -7.89 16.54
CA LYS A 121 -7.82 -7.44 17.85
C LYS A 121 -8.14 -8.60 18.77
N HIS A 122 -8.59 -9.72 18.22
CA HIS A 122 -9.00 -10.88 19.00
C HIS A 122 -7.95 -11.97 19.11
N SER A 123 -6.77 -11.75 18.57
CA SER A 123 -5.71 -12.76 18.63
C SER A 123 -4.74 -12.53 19.78
#